data_4fe92ab93fca2d55642862b95ca5fafe
#
_entry.id   4fe92ab93fca2d55642862b95ca5fafe
#
_cell.length_a   1.000
_cell.length_b   1.000
_cell.length_c   1.000
_cell.angle_alpha   90.00
_cell.angle_beta   90.00
_cell.angle_gamma   90.00
#
_symmetry.space_group_name_H-M   'P 1'
#
loop_
_entity.id
_entity.type
_entity.pdbx_description
1 polymer ?
#
loop_
_entity_poly.entity_id
_entity_poly.type
_entity_poly.pdbx_seq_one_letter_code
_entity_poly.pdbx_strand_id
1 'polypeptide(L)'
;MQHFFVDASQVSEETIRIEGTDVNHMKNVLRMRIGEEVTVSDGQGKEYLCQVLDFEEEQVQLKIVETKASDAELPSKIYLFQGLPKQEKMELIVQKCVELGIYAVVPVSMKRCVVKLDAKKGAKKVERWNTIAASAAKQSGRGIVPEVMSVKTYKEALEMAKDLDVVLVPYECAEGMEHTKELIQSIKPGQSVGIFIGPEGGFDPDEIALACETGGQVITLGKRILRTETAGLALLSVLMFQLEQVTY
;
A
#
# COMPACT_ATOMS: atom_id res chain seq x y z
N MET A 1 -20.48 2.41 7.40
CA MET A 1 -20.19 1.81 8.71
C MET A 1 -18.80 2.26 9.13
N GLN A 2 -18.53 2.45 10.42
CA GLN A 2 -17.20 2.86 10.88
C GLN A 2 -16.25 1.65 10.89
N HIS A 3 -15.00 1.86 10.50
CA HIS A 3 -14.00 0.81 10.38
C HIS A 3 -12.81 1.08 11.32
N PHE A 4 -12.38 0.04 12.06
CA PHE A 4 -11.28 0.10 13.01
C PHE A 4 -10.29 -1.03 12.75
N PHE A 5 -9.03 -0.80 13.13
CA PHE A 5 -8.02 -1.84 13.15
C PHE A 5 -7.66 -2.22 14.58
N VAL A 6 -7.46 -3.50 14.81
CA VAL A 6 -6.98 -4.04 16.09
C VAL A 6 -5.79 -4.96 15.83
N ASP A 7 -4.97 -5.16 16.85
CA ASP A 7 -3.99 -6.25 16.86
C ASP A 7 -4.71 -7.59 17.07
N ALA A 8 -4.18 -8.65 16.49
CA ALA A 8 -4.74 -10.00 16.65
C ALA A 8 -4.83 -10.44 18.13
N SER A 9 -3.98 -9.91 19.00
CA SER A 9 -4.03 -10.15 20.47
C SER A 9 -5.27 -9.53 21.15
N GLN A 10 -5.92 -8.57 20.50
CA GLN A 10 -7.15 -7.92 20.99
C GLN A 10 -8.42 -8.68 20.58
N VAL A 11 -8.29 -9.71 19.73
CA VAL A 11 -9.39 -10.54 19.24
C VAL A 11 -9.47 -11.82 20.06
N SER A 12 -10.64 -12.08 20.63
CA SER A 12 -11.00 -13.34 21.32
C SER A 12 -12.03 -14.11 20.49
N GLU A 13 -12.50 -15.26 20.95
CA GLU A 13 -13.49 -16.06 20.21
C GLU A 13 -14.81 -15.33 19.96
N GLU A 14 -15.29 -14.56 20.92
CA GLU A 14 -16.60 -13.90 20.87
C GLU A 14 -16.52 -12.37 20.95
N THR A 15 -15.37 -11.82 21.34
CA THR A 15 -15.23 -10.38 21.63
C THR A 15 -13.94 -9.80 21.07
N ILE A 16 -14.00 -8.50 20.81
CA ILE A 16 -12.82 -7.69 20.44
C ILE A 16 -12.73 -6.51 21.43
N ARG A 17 -11.47 -6.18 21.78
CA ARG A 17 -11.17 -4.99 22.59
C ARG A 17 -10.55 -3.92 21.71
N ILE A 18 -11.16 -2.73 21.70
CA ILE A 18 -10.55 -1.53 21.12
C ILE A 18 -9.83 -0.78 22.23
N GLU A 19 -8.58 -0.43 22.01
CA GLU A 19 -7.71 0.26 22.98
C GLU A 19 -7.08 1.52 22.34
N GLY A 20 -6.45 2.35 23.16
CA GLY A 20 -5.69 3.51 22.70
C GLY A 20 -6.54 4.66 22.15
N THR A 21 -6.07 5.30 21.08
CA THR A 21 -6.70 6.51 20.54
C THR A 21 -8.10 6.29 19.98
N ASP A 22 -8.40 5.09 19.54
CA ASP A 22 -9.70 4.74 18.96
C ASP A 22 -10.82 4.71 20.01
N VAL A 23 -10.50 4.48 21.29
CA VAL A 23 -11.45 4.60 22.41
C VAL A 23 -12.05 6.01 22.48
N ASN A 24 -11.15 7.03 22.47
CA ASN A 24 -11.59 8.42 22.47
C ASN A 24 -12.33 8.78 21.17
N HIS A 25 -11.90 8.24 20.04
CA HIS A 25 -12.56 8.44 18.75
C HIS A 25 -14.00 7.92 18.78
N MET A 26 -14.22 6.70 19.25
CA MET A 26 -15.55 6.09 19.37
C MET A 26 -16.46 6.85 20.35
N LYS A 27 -15.94 7.19 21.54
CA LYS A 27 -16.72 7.84 22.59
C LYS A 27 -17.07 9.29 22.29
N ASN A 28 -16.07 10.08 21.93
CA ASN A 28 -16.15 11.55 21.96
C ASN A 28 -16.31 12.16 20.56
N VAL A 29 -15.72 11.56 19.53
CA VAL A 29 -15.80 12.06 18.16
C VAL A 29 -17.01 11.49 17.45
N LEU A 30 -17.13 10.17 17.42
CA LEU A 30 -18.25 9.48 16.77
C LEU A 30 -19.50 9.41 17.67
N ARG A 31 -19.31 9.52 18.99
CA ARG A 31 -20.38 9.43 20.01
C ARG A 31 -21.23 8.17 19.87
N MET A 32 -20.54 7.07 19.65
CA MET A 32 -21.17 5.77 19.45
C MET A 32 -21.91 5.31 20.73
N ARG A 33 -22.91 4.47 20.54
CA ARG A 33 -23.75 3.93 21.60
C ARG A 33 -23.62 2.43 21.69
N ILE A 34 -23.94 1.88 22.86
CA ILE A 34 -24.07 0.43 23.03
C ILE A 34 -25.14 -0.09 22.06
N GLY A 35 -24.81 -1.20 21.38
CA GLY A 35 -25.64 -1.81 20.37
C GLY A 35 -25.38 -1.32 18.93
N GLU A 36 -24.61 -0.27 18.72
CA GLU A 36 -24.24 0.16 17.37
C GLU A 36 -23.22 -0.79 16.73
N GLU A 37 -23.34 -0.95 15.42
CA GLU A 37 -22.49 -1.83 14.64
C GLU A 37 -21.24 -1.11 14.11
N VAL A 38 -20.13 -1.84 14.12
CA VAL A 38 -18.84 -1.40 13.56
C VAL A 38 -18.16 -2.54 12.82
N THR A 39 -17.35 -2.21 11.85
CA THR A 39 -16.44 -3.16 11.21
C THR A 39 -15.07 -3.07 11.86
N VAL A 40 -14.46 -4.20 12.15
CA VAL A 40 -13.11 -4.29 12.71
C VAL A 40 -12.28 -5.22 11.84
N SER A 41 -11.04 -4.83 11.51
CA SER A 41 -10.06 -5.68 10.83
C SER A 41 -8.88 -5.97 11.74
N ASP A 42 -8.36 -7.21 11.69
CA ASP A 42 -7.17 -7.62 12.45
C ASP A 42 -5.84 -7.25 11.76
N GLY A 43 -5.91 -6.53 10.65
CA GLY A 43 -4.75 -6.17 9.85
C GLY A 43 -4.10 -7.35 9.10
N GLN A 44 -4.67 -8.55 9.20
CA GLN A 44 -4.17 -9.80 8.60
C GLN A 44 -5.15 -10.40 7.57
N GLY A 45 -6.16 -9.64 7.18
CA GLY A 45 -7.13 -10.02 6.14
C GLY A 45 -8.43 -10.62 6.69
N LYS A 46 -8.65 -10.62 7.99
CA LYS A 46 -9.97 -10.95 8.58
C LYS A 46 -10.72 -9.68 8.94
N GLU A 47 -12.00 -9.69 8.67
CA GLU A 47 -12.94 -8.65 8.99
C GLU A 47 -14.05 -9.19 9.89
N TYR A 48 -14.39 -8.41 10.89
CA TYR A 48 -15.38 -8.74 11.89
C TYR A 48 -16.49 -7.68 11.88
N LEU A 49 -17.72 -8.09 11.66
CA LEU A 49 -18.89 -7.27 12.01
C LEU A 49 -19.08 -7.39 13.52
N CYS A 50 -19.02 -6.28 14.21
CA CYS A 50 -19.10 -6.22 15.65
C CYS A 50 -20.21 -5.28 16.11
N GLN A 51 -20.71 -5.52 17.33
CA GLN A 51 -21.64 -4.65 18.03
C GLN A 51 -21.02 -4.15 19.33
N VAL A 52 -21.15 -2.85 19.60
CA VAL A 52 -20.62 -2.25 20.83
C VAL A 52 -21.34 -2.84 22.04
N LEU A 53 -20.58 -3.47 22.96
CA LEU A 53 -21.09 -4.03 24.19
C LEU A 53 -21.00 -3.04 25.34
N ASP A 54 -19.83 -2.43 25.53
CA ASP A 54 -19.57 -1.54 26.66
C ASP A 54 -18.45 -0.55 26.38
N PHE A 55 -18.49 0.57 27.10
CA PHE A 55 -17.48 1.64 27.08
C PHE A 55 -16.81 1.72 28.45
N GLU A 56 -15.69 1.06 28.62
CA GLU A 56 -14.84 1.18 29.80
C GLU A 56 -13.90 2.39 29.68
N GLU A 57 -13.17 2.74 30.75
CA GLU A 57 -12.36 3.95 30.80
C GLU A 57 -11.28 3.98 29.69
N GLU A 58 -10.53 2.88 29.52
CA GLU A 58 -9.40 2.77 28.59
C GLU A 58 -9.65 1.82 27.41
N GLN A 59 -10.81 1.19 27.35
CA GLN A 59 -11.15 0.27 26.26
C GLN A 59 -12.64 0.31 25.90
N VAL A 60 -12.95 -0.17 24.71
CA VAL A 60 -14.31 -0.46 24.25
C VAL A 60 -14.44 -1.94 23.98
N GLN A 61 -15.42 -2.60 24.58
CA GLN A 61 -15.71 -3.99 24.31
C GLN A 61 -16.72 -4.12 23.18
N LEU A 62 -16.40 -4.98 22.23
CA LEU A 62 -17.25 -5.30 21.09
C LEU A 62 -17.59 -6.79 21.11
N LYS A 63 -18.82 -7.13 20.77
CA LYS A 63 -19.25 -8.51 20.49
C LYS A 63 -19.06 -8.79 19.00
N ILE A 64 -18.47 -9.91 18.66
CA ILE A 64 -18.37 -10.39 17.27
C ILE A 64 -19.75 -10.93 16.88
N VAL A 65 -20.33 -10.39 15.80
CA VAL A 65 -21.59 -10.83 15.20
C VAL A 65 -21.32 -11.77 14.03
N GLU A 66 -20.33 -11.41 13.20
CA GLU A 66 -19.94 -12.18 12.04
C GLU A 66 -18.44 -12.03 11.78
N THR A 67 -17.82 -13.08 11.24
CA THR A 67 -16.43 -13.07 10.81
C THR A 67 -16.34 -13.49 9.35
N LYS A 68 -15.64 -12.70 8.54
CA LYS A 68 -15.39 -13.01 7.12
C LYS A 68 -13.96 -12.70 6.73
N ALA A 69 -13.50 -13.26 5.61
CA ALA A 69 -12.29 -12.75 4.96
C ALA A 69 -12.58 -11.35 4.40
N SER A 70 -11.60 -10.45 4.46
CA SER A 70 -11.74 -9.14 3.80
C SER A 70 -11.78 -9.34 2.29
N ASP A 71 -12.74 -8.73 1.64
CA ASP A 71 -12.91 -8.70 0.20
C ASP A 71 -12.34 -7.41 -0.45
N ALA A 72 -11.76 -6.55 0.36
CA ALA A 72 -11.16 -5.28 -0.09
C ALA A 72 -9.71 -5.42 -0.62
N GLU A 73 -9.15 -6.62 -0.59
CA GLU A 73 -7.77 -6.83 -1.00
C GLU A 73 -7.69 -7.35 -2.43
N LEU A 74 -6.72 -6.81 -3.19
CA LEU A 74 -6.41 -7.38 -4.50
C LEU A 74 -5.91 -8.82 -4.35
N PRO A 75 -6.25 -9.72 -5.29
CA PRO A 75 -5.77 -11.11 -5.26
C PRO A 75 -4.26 -11.23 -5.48
N SER A 76 -3.60 -10.14 -5.84
CA SER A 76 -2.17 -10.03 -6.19
C SER A 76 -1.44 -9.08 -5.25
N LYS A 77 -0.22 -9.41 -4.88
CA LYS A 77 0.63 -8.54 -4.07
C LYS A 77 1.40 -7.58 -4.96
N ILE A 78 1.02 -6.31 -4.95
CA ILE A 78 1.70 -5.26 -5.74
C ILE A 78 2.61 -4.45 -4.82
N TYR A 79 3.89 -4.36 -5.19
CA TYR A 79 4.93 -3.60 -4.50
C TYR A 79 5.28 -2.35 -5.31
N LEU A 80 5.29 -1.19 -4.67
CA LEU A 80 5.78 0.04 -5.29
C LEU A 80 7.20 0.36 -4.79
N PHE A 81 8.20 0.23 -5.64
CA PHE A 81 9.57 0.68 -5.41
C PHE A 81 9.68 2.13 -5.89
N GLN A 82 9.52 3.06 -4.95
CA GLN A 82 9.43 4.49 -5.24
C GLN A 82 10.75 5.21 -4.99
N GLY A 83 11.36 5.76 -6.03
CA GLY A 83 12.48 6.68 -5.89
C GLY A 83 12.11 7.86 -4.98
N LEU A 84 12.96 8.17 -3.99
CA LEU A 84 12.69 9.21 -3.00
C LEU A 84 12.38 10.56 -3.67
N PRO A 85 11.13 11.03 -3.62
CA PRO A 85 10.73 12.29 -4.22
C PRO A 85 11.05 13.48 -3.30
N LYS A 86 11.00 14.68 -3.86
CA LYS A 86 11.14 15.92 -3.09
C LYS A 86 9.89 16.22 -2.26
N GLN A 87 10.06 17.01 -1.22
CA GLN A 87 8.98 17.53 -0.38
C GLN A 87 8.11 16.42 0.24
N GLU A 88 6.81 16.65 0.31
CA GLU A 88 5.83 15.75 0.92
C GLU A 88 5.13 14.83 -0.09
N LYS A 89 5.66 14.74 -1.33
CA LYS A 89 5.05 13.92 -2.37
C LYS A 89 4.95 12.44 -2.00
N MET A 90 5.90 11.94 -1.19
CA MET A 90 5.85 10.56 -0.71
C MET A 90 4.61 10.30 0.14
N GLU A 91 4.14 11.28 0.89
CA GLU A 91 2.93 11.17 1.70
C GLU A 91 1.68 10.98 0.83
N LEU A 92 1.58 11.78 -0.24
CA LEU A 92 0.52 11.63 -1.25
C LEU A 92 0.59 10.27 -1.95
N ILE A 93 1.80 9.85 -2.36
CA ILE A 93 2.02 8.55 -3.02
C ILE A 93 1.55 7.42 -2.11
N VAL A 94 2.01 7.39 -0.86
CA VAL A 94 1.61 6.35 0.11
C VAL A 94 0.11 6.34 0.29
N GLN A 95 -0.50 7.49 0.59
CA GLN A 95 -1.94 7.60 0.79
C GLN A 95 -2.72 7.02 -0.40
N LYS A 96 -2.42 7.47 -1.60
CA LYS A 96 -3.17 7.08 -2.80
C LYS A 96 -2.88 5.66 -3.25
N CYS A 97 -1.65 5.17 -3.06
CA CYS A 97 -1.35 3.76 -3.35
C CYS A 97 -2.11 2.82 -2.39
N VAL A 98 -2.25 3.18 -1.11
CA VAL A 98 -3.06 2.40 -0.16
C VAL A 98 -4.52 2.35 -0.61
N GLU A 99 -5.12 3.47 -0.99
CA GLU A 99 -6.49 3.54 -1.51
C GLU A 99 -6.68 2.66 -2.77
N LEU A 100 -5.63 2.50 -3.59
CA LEU A 100 -5.63 1.72 -4.83
C LEU A 100 -5.22 0.24 -4.66
N GLY A 101 -5.10 -0.26 -3.44
CA GLY A 101 -4.85 -1.69 -3.21
C GLY A 101 -3.38 -2.10 -3.17
N ILE A 102 -2.41 -1.18 -3.01
CA ILE A 102 -0.99 -1.56 -2.87
C ILE A 102 -0.78 -2.52 -1.70
N TYR A 103 0.12 -3.49 -1.86
CA TYR A 103 0.51 -4.40 -0.78
C TYR A 103 1.61 -3.80 0.10
N ALA A 104 2.62 -3.19 -0.51
CA ALA A 104 3.69 -2.51 0.22
C ALA A 104 4.33 -1.41 -0.62
N VAL A 105 4.91 -0.40 0.06
CA VAL A 105 5.70 0.66 -0.55
C VAL A 105 7.15 0.56 -0.06
N VAL A 106 8.09 0.51 -0.99
CA VAL A 106 9.53 0.44 -0.74
C VAL A 106 10.16 1.76 -1.17
N PRO A 107 10.53 2.66 -0.26
CA PRO A 107 11.26 3.87 -0.59
C PRO A 107 12.67 3.53 -1.07
N VAL A 108 13.10 4.05 -2.23
CA VAL A 108 14.38 3.71 -2.86
C VAL A 108 15.26 4.94 -3.02
N SER A 109 16.49 4.86 -2.53
CA SER A 109 17.53 5.86 -2.80
C SER A 109 18.17 5.56 -4.15
N MET A 110 17.87 6.41 -5.13
CA MET A 110 18.36 6.30 -6.52
C MET A 110 19.40 7.38 -6.83
N LYS A 111 20.13 7.20 -7.93
CA LYS A 111 21.23 8.08 -8.34
C LYS A 111 20.78 9.54 -8.50
N ARG A 112 19.63 9.77 -9.10
CA ARG A 112 19.07 11.09 -9.37
C ARG A 112 18.13 11.62 -8.29
N CYS A 113 18.03 10.93 -7.13
CA CYS A 113 17.32 11.48 -5.97
C CYS A 113 18.04 12.71 -5.42
N VAL A 114 17.34 13.82 -5.33
CA VAL A 114 17.84 15.03 -4.65
C VAL A 114 17.81 14.85 -3.14
N VAL A 115 16.80 14.14 -2.64
CA VAL A 115 16.65 13.84 -1.21
C VAL A 115 17.65 12.76 -0.83
N LYS A 116 18.47 13.04 0.19
CA LYS A 116 19.42 12.10 0.80
C LYS A 116 19.02 11.91 2.25
N LEU A 117 18.70 10.69 2.63
CA LEU A 117 18.30 10.34 3.99
C LEU A 117 19.42 9.49 4.62
N ASP A 118 19.91 9.94 5.77
CA ASP A 118 20.68 9.08 6.68
C ASP A 118 19.72 8.08 7.37
N ALA A 119 20.26 7.05 8.02
CA ALA A 119 19.48 6.00 8.67
C ALA A 119 18.45 6.55 9.66
N LYS A 120 18.84 7.56 10.48
CA LYS A 120 17.95 8.15 11.50
C LYS A 120 16.81 8.96 10.89
N LYS A 121 17.10 9.76 9.86
CA LYS A 121 16.07 10.53 9.14
C LYS A 121 15.16 9.61 8.33
N GLY A 122 15.75 8.57 7.73
CA GLY A 122 15.00 7.55 7.02
C GLY A 122 13.98 6.87 7.92
N ALA A 123 14.40 6.39 9.09
CA ALA A 123 13.52 5.73 10.06
C ALA A 123 12.34 6.63 10.48
N LYS A 124 12.59 7.90 10.82
CA LYS A 124 11.51 8.86 11.16
C LYS A 124 10.53 9.12 10.02
N LYS A 125 11.03 9.16 8.77
CA LYS A 125 10.16 9.34 7.61
C LYS A 125 9.30 8.09 7.38
N VAL A 126 9.88 6.90 7.49
CA VAL A 126 9.16 5.62 7.37
C VAL A 126 8.07 5.51 8.43
N GLU A 127 8.35 5.84 9.69
CA GLU A 127 7.35 5.88 10.76
C GLU A 127 6.16 6.79 10.41
N ARG A 128 6.44 8.01 9.94
CA ARG A 128 5.39 8.94 9.48
C ARG A 128 4.60 8.36 8.30
N TRP A 129 5.26 7.76 7.32
CA TRP A 129 4.59 7.17 6.17
C TRP A 129 3.73 5.97 6.54
N ASN A 130 4.14 5.15 7.51
CA ASN A 130 3.30 4.07 8.04
C ASN A 130 2.07 4.60 8.77
N THR A 131 2.17 5.72 9.49
CA THR A 131 1.01 6.40 10.08
C THR A 131 0.01 6.84 9.01
N ILE A 132 0.49 7.36 7.87
CA ILE A 132 -0.35 7.75 6.74
C ILE A 132 -0.99 6.52 6.09
N ALA A 133 -0.22 5.45 5.91
CA ALA A 133 -0.73 4.18 5.37
C ALA A 133 -1.86 3.61 6.24
N ALA A 134 -1.69 3.59 7.56
CA ALA A 134 -2.72 3.12 8.49
C ALA A 134 -4.00 3.97 8.41
N SER A 135 -3.85 5.31 8.36
CA SER A 135 -4.99 6.23 8.21
C SER A 135 -5.72 6.02 6.88
N ALA A 136 -4.97 5.86 5.78
CA ALA A 136 -5.53 5.60 4.46
C ALA A 136 -6.24 4.24 4.39
N ALA A 137 -5.64 3.19 4.97
CA ALA A 137 -6.24 1.86 5.02
C ALA A 137 -7.58 1.86 5.79
N LYS A 138 -7.62 2.56 6.93
CA LYS A 138 -8.84 2.75 7.72
C LYS A 138 -9.93 3.46 6.91
N GLN A 139 -9.57 4.54 6.21
CA GLN A 139 -10.51 5.34 5.42
C GLN A 139 -11.03 4.58 4.19
N SER A 140 -10.18 3.81 3.53
CA SER A 140 -10.53 3.05 2.32
C SER A 140 -11.13 1.67 2.59
N GLY A 141 -11.28 1.28 3.86
CA GLY A 141 -11.89 0.00 4.24
C GLY A 141 -11.02 -1.21 3.93
N ARG A 142 -9.68 -1.05 3.90
CA ARG A 142 -8.74 -2.15 3.66
C ARG A 142 -8.77 -3.18 4.81
N GLY A 143 -8.59 -4.45 4.49
CA GLY A 143 -8.44 -5.53 5.48
C GLY A 143 -7.03 -5.67 6.04
N ILE A 144 -6.03 -5.09 5.35
CA ILE A 144 -4.64 -5.01 5.80
C ILE A 144 -4.18 -3.55 5.87
N VAL A 145 -3.15 -3.29 6.68
CA VAL A 145 -2.41 -2.04 6.63
C VAL A 145 -1.15 -2.25 5.80
N PRO A 146 -1.06 -1.68 4.57
CA PRO A 146 0.13 -1.81 3.75
C PRO A 146 1.36 -1.22 4.43
N GLU A 147 2.45 -1.98 4.43
CA GLU A 147 3.70 -1.55 5.04
C GLU A 147 4.44 -0.56 4.14
N VAL A 148 4.94 0.54 4.72
CA VAL A 148 6.02 1.32 4.14
C VAL A 148 7.33 0.82 4.72
N MET A 149 8.11 0.11 3.90
CA MET A 149 9.34 -0.55 4.32
C MET A 149 10.48 0.45 4.57
N SER A 150 11.57 -0.02 5.16
CA SER A 150 12.79 0.78 5.32
C SER A 150 13.34 1.24 3.97
N VAL A 151 13.97 2.43 3.96
CA VAL A 151 14.61 2.97 2.76
C VAL A 151 15.71 2.01 2.29
N LYS A 152 15.64 1.60 1.02
CA LYS A 152 16.61 0.72 0.38
C LYS A 152 17.46 1.47 -0.64
N THR A 153 18.66 1.00 -0.89
CA THR A 153 19.43 1.37 -2.09
C THR A 153 18.77 0.73 -3.31
N TYR A 154 19.08 1.26 -4.50
CA TYR A 154 18.53 0.71 -5.74
C TYR A 154 18.90 -0.78 -5.95
N LYS A 155 20.14 -1.17 -5.59
CA LYS A 155 20.58 -2.57 -5.67
C LYS A 155 19.83 -3.49 -4.72
N GLU A 156 19.61 -3.07 -3.47
CA GLU A 156 18.82 -3.83 -2.50
C GLU A 156 17.35 -3.96 -2.93
N ALA A 157 16.80 -2.91 -3.55
CA ALA A 157 15.45 -2.94 -4.09
C ALA A 157 15.31 -3.93 -5.26
N LEU A 158 16.27 -3.94 -6.17
CA LEU A 158 16.31 -4.93 -7.27
C LEU A 158 16.50 -6.36 -6.76
N GLU A 159 17.36 -6.57 -5.76
CA GLU A 159 17.53 -7.89 -5.17
C GLU A 159 16.24 -8.41 -4.56
N MET A 160 15.51 -7.56 -3.82
CA MET A 160 14.19 -7.90 -3.29
C MET A 160 13.17 -8.21 -4.40
N ALA A 161 13.26 -7.51 -5.52
CA ALA A 161 12.32 -7.67 -6.63
C ALA A 161 12.54 -8.95 -7.45
N LYS A 162 13.68 -9.64 -7.32
CA LYS A 162 13.95 -10.91 -8.01
C LYS A 162 12.98 -12.04 -7.63
N ASP A 163 12.43 -11.97 -6.42
CA ASP A 163 11.49 -12.97 -5.92
C ASP A 163 10.03 -12.69 -6.39
N LEU A 164 9.81 -11.61 -7.12
CA LEU A 164 8.50 -11.25 -7.67
C LEU A 164 8.29 -11.87 -9.06
N ASP A 165 7.05 -12.25 -9.37
CA ASP A 165 6.71 -12.87 -10.66
C ASP A 165 6.87 -11.90 -11.83
N VAL A 166 6.58 -10.62 -11.64
CA VAL A 166 6.66 -9.58 -12.67
C VAL A 166 7.25 -8.30 -12.09
N VAL A 167 8.21 -7.71 -12.80
CA VAL A 167 8.81 -6.42 -12.42
C VAL A 167 8.67 -5.43 -13.56
N LEU A 168 7.92 -4.35 -13.34
CA LEU A 168 7.62 -3.32 -14.32
C LEU A 168 8.43 -2.05 -14.03
N VAL A 169 9.10 -1.54 -15.07
CA VAL A 169 9.95 -0.34 -14.98
C VAL A 169 9.47 0.70 -16.01
N PRO A 170 8.50 1.55 -15.67
CA PRO A 170 8.11 2.66 -16.52
C PRO A 170 9.28 3.60 -16.80
N TYR A 171 9.60 3.76 -18.08
CA TYR A 171 10.70 4.59 -18.51
C TYR A 171 10.30 5.50 -19.67
N GLU A 172 10.65 6.76 -19.59
CA GLU A 172 10.20 7.79 -20.54
C GLU A 172 10.71 7.60 -21.97
N CYS A 173 11.86 6.93 -22.12
CA CYS A 173 12.45 6.59 -23.42
C CYS A 173 11.98 5.22 -23.95
N ALA A 174 11.11 4.52 -23.24
CA ALA A 174 10.58 3.25 -23.71
C ALA A 174 9.53 3.46 -24.81
N GLU A 175 9.60 2.62 -25.84
CA GLU A 175 8.64 2.59 -26.94
C GLU A 175 7.80 1.30 -26.86
N GLY A 176 6.71 1.25 -27.63
CA GLY A 176 5.90 0.04 -27.75
C GLY A 176 4.77 -0.02 -26.74
N MET A 177 3.76 0.89 -26.86
CA MET A 177 2.54 0.82 -26.04
C MET A 177 1.82 -0.53 -26.17
N GLU A 178 1.90 -1.18 -27.32
CA GLU A 178 1.30 -2.49 -27.56
C GLU A 178 1.95 -3.54 -26.64
N HIS A 179 3.27 -3.59 -26.61
CA HIS A 179 4.03 -4.45 -25.69
C HIS A 179 3.64 -4.22 -24.21
N THR A 180 3.48 -2.95 -23.81
CA THR A 180 3.05 -2.61 -22.44
C THR A 180 1.66 -3.19 -22.15
N LYS A 181 0.72 -3.09 -23.09
CA LYS A 181 -0.65 -3.63 -22.92
C LYS A 181 -0.64 -5.15 -22.85
N GLU A 182 0.06 -5.82 -23.75
CA GLU A 182 0.20 -7.28 -23.75
C GLU A 182 0.78 -7.79 -22.44
N LEU A 183 1.84 -7.13 -21.95
CA LEU A 183 2.47 -7.48 -20.70
C LEU A 183 1.50 -7.32 -19.52
N ILE A 184 0.83 -6.18 -19.40
CA ILE A 184 -0.16 -5.98 -18.34
C ILE A 184 -1.28 -7.01 -18.42
N GLN A 185 -1.81 -7.29 -19.61
CA GLN A 185 -2.87 -8.29 -19.81
C GLN A 185 -2.41 -9.72 -19.48
N SER A 186 -1.12 -10.00 -19.56
CA SER A 186 -0.56 -11.31 -19.22
C SER A 186 -0.49 -11.58 -17.72
N ILE A 187 -0.54 -10.52 -16.89
CA ILE A 187 -0.48 -10.63 -15.42
C ILE A 187 -1.79 -11.24 -14.91
N LYS A 188 -1.66 -12.29 -14.11
CA LYS A 188 -2.78 -13.07 -13.58
C LYS A 188 -3.01 -12.80 -12.10
N PRO A 189 -4.26 -12.92 -11.63
CA PRO A 189 -4.53 -12.94 -10.19
C PRO A 189 -3.66 -13.95 -9.46
N GLY A 190 -3.13 -13.57 -8.29
CA GLY A 190 -2.22 -14.39 -7.49
C GLY A 190 -0.73 -14.13 -7.75
N GLN A 191 -0.36 -13.52 -8.87
CA GLN A 191 1.03 -13.14 -9.13
C GLN A 191 1.45 -11.91 -8.31
N SER A 192 2.71 -11.89 -7.91
CA SER A 192 3.35 -10.75 -7.26
C SER A 192 3.94 -9.80 -8.30
N VAL A 193 3.72 -8.49 -8.14
CA VAL A 193 4.14 -7.47 -9.11
C VAL A 193 4.96 -6.39 -8.44
N GLY A 194 6.13 -6.09 -8.98
CA GLY A 194 6.95 -4.95 -8.60
C GLY A 194 6.82 -3.80 -9.61
N ILE A 195 6.59 -2.59 -9.13
CA ILE A 195 6.57 -1.36 -9.94
C ILE A 195 7.73 -0.48 -9.49
N PHE A 196 8.67 -0.17 -10.37
CA PHE A 196 9.76 0.77 -10.10
C PHE A 196 9.43 2.14 -10.67
N ILE A 197 9.40 3.17 -9.83
CA ILE A 197 9.19 4.56 -10.25
C ILE A 197 10.41 5.41 -9.87
N GLY A 198 10.99 6.09 -10.86
CA GLY A 198 12.09 7.01 -10.63
C GLY A 198 11.68 8.28 -9.85
N PRO A 199 12.64 9.00 -9.25
CA PRO A 199 12.40 10.33 -8.69
C PRO A 199 12.10 11.35 -9.81
N GLU A 200 11.96 12.64 -9.47
CA GLU A 200 11.70 13.69 -10.47
C GLU A 200 12.77 13.80 -11.57
N GLY A 201 13.98 13.36 -11.29
CA GLY A 201 15.08 13.29 -12.29
C GLY A 201 15.04 12.05 -13.18
N GLY A 202 14.04 11.18 -13.01
CA GLY A 202 13.93 9.90 -13.71
C GLY A 202 15.02 8.90 -13.30
N PHE A 203 15.12 7.81 -14.04
CA PHE A 203 16.19 6.82 -13.87
C PHE A 203 17.49 7.27 -14.56
N ASP A 204 18.60 6.87 -13.98
CA ASP A 204 19.89 6.91 -14.71
C ASP A 204 19.94 5.74 -15.70
N PRO A 205 20.59 5.89 -16.88
CA PRO A 205 20.72 4.79 -17.83
C PRO A 205 21.34 3.51 -17.25
N ASP A 206 22.30 3.64 -16.32
CA ASP A 206 22.91 2.49 -15.66
C ASP A 206 21.89 1.76 -14.74
N GLU A 207 20.94 2.50 -14.13
CA GLU A 207 19.88 1.92 -13.33
C GLU A 207 18.89 1.13 -14.18
N ILE A 208 18.56 1.62 -15.38
CA ILE A 208 17.73 0.88 -16.34
C ILE A 208 18.42 -0.38 -16.83
N ALA A 209 19.70 -0.28 -17.21
CA ALA A 209 20.48 -1.46 -17.63
C ALA A 209 20.49 -2.53 -16.54
N LEU A 210 20.77 -2.15 -15.29
CA LEU A 210 20.77 -3.07 -14.16
C LEU A 210 19.39 -3.68 -13.89
N ALA A 211 18.30 -2.91 -14.04
CA ALA A 211 16.95 -3.44 -13.91
C ALA A 211 16.66 -4.51 -14.97
N CYS A 212 17.04 -4.27 -16.24
CA CYS A 212 16.88 -5.26 -17.32
C CYS A 212 17.69 -6.54 -17.03
N GLU A 213 18.95 -6.41 -16.58
CA GLU A 213 19.79 -7.54 -16.20
C GLU A 213 19.20 -8.40 -15.08
N THR A 214 18.40 -7.79 -14.21
CA THR A 214 17.73 -8.49 -13.09
C THR A 214 16.30 -8.95 -13.41
N GLY A 215 15.87 -8.90 -14.68
CA GLY A 215 14.55 -9.36 -15.12
C GLY A 215 13.45 -8.30 -15.14
N GLY A 216 13.81 -7.04 -14.87
CA GLY A 216 12.87 -5.93 -14.98
C GLY A 216 12.46 -5.65 -16.42
N GLN A 217 11.18 -5.47 -16.63
CA GLN A 217 10.59 -5.20 -17.94
C GLN A 217 10.31 -3.71 -18.11
N VAL A 218 11.05 -3.09 -19.02
CA VAL A 218 10.91 -1.66 -19.33
C VAL A 218 9.64 -1.45 -20.15
N ILE A 219 8.78 -0.57 -19.68
CA ILE A 219 7.47 -0.27 -20.28
C ILE A 219 7.29 1.24 -20.48
N THR A 220 6.35 1.61 -21.34
CA THR A 220 5.92 3.01 -21.51
C THR A 220 4.54 3.24 -20.92
N LEU A 221 4.33 4.40 -20.32
CA LEU A 221 3.01 4.87 -19.86
C LEU A 221 2.36 5.84 -20.85
N GLY A 222 2.84 5.86 -22.10
CA GLY A 222 2.31 6.68 -23.18
C GLY A 222 3.16 7.90 -23.49
N LYS A 223 2.68 8.72 -24.41
CA LYS A 223 3.44 9.86 -24.99
C LYS A 223 3.66 11.04 -24.05
N ARG A 224 2.96 11.08 -22.92
CA ARG A 224 3.08 12.19 -21.95
C ARG A 224 4.04 11.81 -20.84
N ILE A 225 4.91 12.75 -20.47
CA ILE A 225 5.76 12.58 -19.27
C ILE A 225 4.87 12.76 -18.05
N LEU A 226 4.77 11.70 -17.26
CA LEU A 226 4.06 11.73 -15.98
C LEU A 226 5.02 12.16 -14.87
N ARG A 227 4.51 12.90 -13.90
CA ARG A 227 5.26 13.20 -12.68
C ARG A 227 5.46 11.92 -11.87
N THR A 228 6.50 11.88 -11.03
CA THR A 228 6.83 10.71 -10.20
C THR A 228 5.64 10.27 -9.34
N GLU A 229 4.89 11.22 -8.76
CA GLU A 229 3.68 10.94 -8.00
C GLU A 229 2.51 10.42 -8.85
N THR A 230 2.49 10.72 -10.14
CA THR A 230 1.41 10.30 -11.06
C THR A 230 1.69 8.94 -11.69
N ALA A 231 2.97 8.67 -12.04
CA ALA A 231 3.33 7.47 -12.80
C ALA A 231 2.99 6.17 -12.04
N GLY A 232 3.33 6.10 -10.75
CA GLY A 232 3.02 4.95 -9.90
C GLY A 232 1.51 4.74 -9.74
N LEU A 233 0.77 5.82 -9.49
CA LEU A 233 -0.70 5.77 -9.33
C LEU A 233 -1.39 5.33 -10.62
N ALA A 234 -0.96 5.86 -11.77
CA ALA A 234 -1.53 5.50 -13.06
C ALA A 234 -1.36 4.00 -13.38
N LEU A 235 -0.15 3.46 -13.18
CA LEU A 235 0.11 2.05 -13.42
C LEU A 235 -0.61 1.16 -12.40
N LEU A 236 -0.60 1.53 -11.12
CA LEU A 236 -1.31 0.80 -10.08
C LEU A 236 -2.83 0.75 -10.35
N SER A 237 -3.44 1.87 -10.80
CA SER A 237 -4.86 1.89 -11.16
C SER A 237 -5.19 0.94 -12.31
N VAL A 238 -4.31 0.84 -13.31
CA VAL A 238 -4.49 -0.11 -14.43
C VAL A 238 -4.40 -1.55 -13.94
N LEU A 239 -3.40 -1.86 -13.08
CA LEU A 239 -3.24 -3.20 -12.51
C LEU A 239 -4.39 -3.55 -11.57
N MET A 240 -4.84 -2.62 -10.72
CA MET A 240 -6.01 -2.79 -9.87
C MET A 240 -7.22 -3.19 -10.72
N PHE A 241 -7.54 -2.41 -11.74
CA PHE A 241 -8.69 -2.68 -12.62
C PHE A 241 -8.57 -4.01 -13.37
N GLN A 242 -7.36 -4.41 -13.78
CA GLN A 242 -7.07 -5.67 -14.45
C GLN A 242 -7.21 -6.89 -13.53
N LEU A 243 -6.84 -6.74 -12.27
CA LEU A 243 -6.72 -7.84 -11.30
C LEU A 243 -7.93 -7.96 -10.38
N GLU A 244 -8.74 -6.90 -10.27
CA GLU A 244 -9.97 -6.89 -9.46
C GLU A 244 -10.89 -8.02 -9.89
N GLN A 245 -11.24 -8.90 -8.96
CA GLN A 245 -12.22 -9.94 -9.20
C GLN A 245 -13.58 -9.43 -8.77
N VAL A 246 -14.47 -9.20 -9.72
CA VAL A 246 -15.86 -8.86 -9.40
C VAL A 246 -16.56 -10.16 -8.98
N THR A 247 -16.68 -10.37 -7.69
CA THR A 247 -17.55 -11.42 -7.14
C THR A 247 -18.96 -10.82 -7.04
N TYR A 248 -19.86 -11.29 -7.92
CA TYR A 248 -21.29 -10.96 -7.86
C TYR A 248 -22.00 -11.87 -6.88
#